data_a1a1383c7e36719e3bb91fb0a4d1393d
#
_entry.id   a1a1383c7e36719e3bb91fb0a4d1393d
#
_cell.length_a   1.000
_cell.length_b   1.000
_cell.length_c   1.000
_cell.angle_alpha   90.00
_cell.angle_beta   90.00
_cell.angle_gamma   90.00
#
_symmetry.space_group_name_H-M   'P 1'
#
loop_
_entity.id
_entity.type
_entity.pdbx_description
1 polymer ?
#
loop_
_entity_poly.entity_id
_entity_poly.type
_entity_poly.pdbx_seq_one_letter_code
_entity_poly.pdbx_strand_id
1 'polypeptide(L)'
;MPSEFTLVKPVALPAQSAVATVYESMNLADAFAIQLPFGTSSDPDVLWRFLISQQPFWIGWLTNVRDAIVACFGLKTAKHLATLSSEANAVRIGIFKVYGKSETEIVLGEDDKHLDFRLSVLRTPDLSPTLGGQLTVSTVVHCHNLLGRAYILVIAPFHRLVVKASLRRAAHIGWPKAGTR
;
A
#
# COMPACT_ATOMS: atom_id res chain seq x y z
N MET A 1 9.92 13.12 22.20
CA MET A 1 10.41 12.99 20.81
C MET A 1 9.74 11.75 20.21
N PRO A 2 9.23 11.78 18.98
CA PRO A 2 8.76 10.55 18.36
C PRO A 2 9.94 9.58 18.27
N SER A 3 9.73 8.32 18.64
CA SER A 3 10.75 7.30 18.51
C SER A 3 11.10 7.12 17.02
N GLU A 4 12.32 6.72 16.71
CA GLU A 4 12.78 6.47 15.33
C GLU A 4 11.82 5.52 14.58
N PHE A 5 11.19 4.60 15.31
CA PHE A 5 10.21 3.63 14.83
C PHE A 5 8.83 4.20 14.49
N THR A 6 8.53 5.45 14.81
CA THR A 6 7.27 6.12 14.47
C THR A 6 7.42 7.16 13.37
N LEU A 7 8.66 7.41 12.92
CA LEU A 7 8.96 8.40 11.91
C LEU A 7 8.78 7.82 10.50
N VAL A 8 7.70 8.20 9.83
CA VAL A 8 7.46 7.87 8.43
C VAL A 8 8.10 8.92 7.53
N LYS A 9 9.03 8.50 6.67
CA LYS A 9 9.77 9.35 5.75
C LYS A 9 9.32 9.12 4.31
N PRO A 10 9.10 10.16 3.49
CA PRO A 10 9.02 9.99 2.05
C PRO A 10 10.41 9.58 1.52
N VAL A 11 10.45 8.63 0.61
CA VAL A 11 11.68 8.13 -0.01
C VAL A 11 11.49 8.04 -1.52
N ALA A 12 12.59 7.95 -2.26
CA ALA A 12 12.53 7.60 -3.67
C ALA A 12 11.99 6.17 -3.83
N LEU A 13 11.36 5.88 -4.96
CA LEU A 13 10.91 4.54 -5.30
C LEU A 13 12.11 3.58 -5.29
N PRO A 14 12.11 2.52 -4.46
CA PRO A 14 13.25 1.61 -4.38
C PRO A 14 13.50 0.91 -5.72
N ALA A 15 14.70 1.00 -6.25
CA ALA A 15 15.05 0.41 -7.55
C ALA A 15 14.91 -1.13 -7.57
N GLN A 16 15.07 -1.78 -6.40
CA GLN A 16 14.88 -3.22 -6.22
C GLN A 16 13.41 -3.66 -6.11
N SER A 17 12.48 -2.72 -5.98
CA SER A 17 11.05 -3.04 -5.93
C SER A 17 10.54 -3.45 -7.30
N ALA A 18 9.73 -4.50 -7.35
CA ALA A 18 9.10 -4.98 -8.58
C ALA A 18 8.19 -3.93 -9.25
N VAL A 19 7.74 -2.91 -8.49
CA VAL A 19 6.92 -1.83 -9.05
C VAL A 19 7.75 -0.71 -9.69
N ALA A 20 9.07 -0.72 -9.54
CA ALA A 20 9.94 0.34 -10.07
C ALA A 20 9.92 0.44 -11.62
N THR A 21 9.67 -0.69 -12.28
CA THR A 21 9.70 -0.80 -13.75
C THR A 21 8.39 -1.36 -14.34
N VAL A 22 7.32 -1.44 -13.54
CA VAL A 22 6.06 -2.07 -13.97
C VAL A 22 5.34 -1.27 -15.05
N TYR A 23 5.55 0.04 -15.12
CA TYR A 23 4.97 0.92 -16.14
C TYR A 23 6.07 1.75 -16.81
N GLU A 24 5.99 1.90 -18.13
CA GLU A 24 6.88 2.79 -18.89
C GLU A 24 6.71 4.26 -18.50
N SER A 25 5.48 4.66 -18.15
CA SER A 25 5.16 6.00 -17.66
C SER A 25 4.26 5.93 -16.43
N MET A 26 4.59 6.71 -15.40
CA MET A 26 3.86 6.78 -14.14
C MET A 26 3.28 8.18 -13.96
N ASN A 27 1.96 8.25 -13.70
CA ASN A 27 1.28 9.50 -13.37
C ASN A 27 1.34 9.81 -11.87
N LEU A 28 1.56 8.79 -11.06
CA LEU A 28 1.88 8.88 -9.63
C LEU A 28 2.94 7.83 -9.31
N ALA A 29 3.95 8.24 -8.54
CA ALA A 29 4.92 7.34 -7.91
C ALA A 29 5.25 7.89 -6.52
N ASP A 30 4.78 7.22 -5.49
CA ASP A 30 4.99 7.59 -4.09
C ASP A 30 5.59 6.41 -3.33
N ALA A 31 6.55 6.70 -2.44
CA ALA A 31 7.09 5.71 -1.53
C ALA A 31 7.29 6.31 -0.13
N PHE A 32 6.91 5.56 0.89
CA PHE A 32 7.05 5.94 2.30
C PHE A 32 7.69 4.81 3.07
N ALA A 33 8.74 5.14 3.81
CA ALA A 33 9.50 4.19 4.60
C ALA A 33 9.36 4.45 6.09
N ILE A 34 9.39 3.36 6.86
CA ILE A 34 9.43 3.37 8.32
C ILE A 34 10.40 2.31 8.81
N GLN A 35 11.14 2.61 9.88
CA GLN A 35 12.04 1.67 10.52
C GLN A 35 11.26 0.66 11.37
N LEU A 36 11.61 -0.62 11.26
CA LEU A 36 11.00 -1.70 12.04
C LEU A 36 11.84 -2.02 13.28
N PRO A 37 11.20 -2.29 14.44
CA PRO A 37 11.90 -2.81 15.61
C PRO A 37 12.46 -4.21 15.37
N PHE A 38 13.51 -4.56 16.10
CA PHE A 38 14.04 -5.93 16.10
C PHE A 38 12.95 -6.95 16.48
N GLY A 39 12.98 -8.13 15.85
CA GLY A 39 12.00 -9.19 16.08
C GLY A 39 10.66 -9.00 15.35
N THR A 40 10.50 -7.94 14.53
CA THR A 40 9.34 -7.79 13.63
C THR A 40 9.34 -8.89 12.57
N SER A 41 8.14 -9.37 12.20
CA SER A 41 7.96 -10.36 11.13
C SER A 41 8.66 -9.95 9.84
N SER A 42 9.31 -10.91 9.17
CA SER A 42 9.93 -10.70 7.87
C SER A 42 8.97 -10.90 6.70
N ASP A 43 7.81 -11.51 6.91
CA ASP A 43 6.84 -11.79 5.85
C ASP A 43 6.07 -10.52 5.47
N PRO A 44 6.20 -10.01 4.22
CA PRO A 44 5.50 -8.82 3.76
C PRO A 44 3.97 -8.99 3.71
N ASP A 45 3.46 -10.20 3.56
CA ASP A 45 2.02 -10.48 3.62
C ASP A 45 1.49 -10.25 5.05
N VAL A 46 2.20 -10.75 6.07
CA VAL A 46 1.84 -10.51 7.48
C VAL A 46 1.84 -9.03 7.80
N LEU A 47 2.87 -8.30 7.34
CA LEU A 47 2.99 -6.85 7.55
C LEU A 47 1.87 -6.09 6.85
N TRP A 48 1.53 -6.46 5.60
CA TRP A 48 0.42 -5.83 4.87
C TRP A 48 -0.93 -6.08 5.53
N ARG A 49 -1.24 -7.34 5.88
CA ARG A 49 -2.49 -7.67 6.59
C ARG A 49 -2.62 -6.91 7.89
N PHE A 50 -1.52 -6.76 8.62
CA PHE A 50 -1.50 -5.96 9.83
C PHE A 50 -1.80 -4.48 9.54
N LEU A 51 -1.16 -3.89 8.52
CA LEU A 51 -1.40 -2.50 8.12
C LEU A 51 -2.88 -2.24 7.81
N ILE A 52 -3.52 -3.11 7.03
CA ILE A 52 -4.93 -2.91 6.64
C ILE A 52 -5.91 -3.20 7.80
N SER A 53 -5.59 -4.14 8.70
CA SER A 53 -6.44 -4.46 9.86
C SER A 53 -6.44 -3.37 10.93
N GLN A 54 -5.37 -2.56 11.00
CA GLN A 54 -5.19 -1.52 12.01
C GLN A 54 -5.46 -0.11 11.48
N GLN A 55 -6.14 0.04 10.35
CA GLN A 55 -6.42 1.35 9.78
C GLN A 55 -7.29 2.21 10.73
N PRO A 56 -7.01 3.54 10.84
CA PRO A 56 -7.88 4.46 11.56
C PRO A 56 -9.30 4.47 10.98
N PHE A 57 -10.32 4.64 11.83
CA PHE A 57 -11.72 4.62 11.41
C PHE A 57 -12.08 5.66 10.33
N TRP A 58 -11.41 6.83 10.35
CA TRP A 58 -11.65 7.88 9.37
C TRP A 58 -11.22 7.50 7.94
N ILE A 59 -10.32 6.51 7.79
CA ILE A 59 -9.94 5.97 6.47
C ILE A 59 -11.13 5.27 5.81
N GLY A 60 -11.93 4.53 6.59
CA GLY A 60 -13.18 3.94 6.09
C GLY A 60 -14.17 5.00 5.57
N TRP A 61 -14.27 6.14 6.27
CA TRP A 61 -15.07 7.26 5.80
C TRP A 61 -14.54 7.86 4.49
N LEU A 62 -13.23 8.07 4.38
CA LEU A 62 -12.59 8.53 3.13
C LEU A 62 -12.80 7.55 1.97
N THR A 63 -12.78 6.25 2.25
CA THR A 63 -13.07 5.23 1.25
C THR A 63 -14.51 5.36 0.74
N ASN A 64 -15.48 5.61 1.61
CA ASN A 64 -16.87 5.86 1.21
C ASN A 64 -17.01 7.14 0.36
N VAL A 65 -16.32 8.22 0.73
CA VAL A 65 -16.28 9.47 -0.06
C VAL A 65 -15.65 9.22 -1.42
N ARG A 66 -14.51 8.49 -1.46
CA ARG A 66 -13.89 8.07 -2.72
C ARG A 66 -14.87 7.25 -3.57
N ASP A 67 -15.55 6.27 -2.98
CA ASP A 67 -16.49 5.41 -3.70
C ASP A 67 -17.67 6.20 -4.28
N ALA A 68 -18.17 7.21 -3.57
CA ALA A 68 -19.19 8.12 -4.09
C ALA A 68 -18.67 8.93 -5.30
N ILE A 69 -17.44 9.44 -5.23
CA ILE A 69 -16.80 10.15 -6.35
C ILE A 69 -16.62 9.21 -7.54
N VAL A 70 -16.03 8.03 -7.33
CA VAL A 70 -15.72 7.10 -8.43
C VAL A 70 -16.96 6.49 -9.06
N ALA A 71 -18.06 6.34 -8.30
CA ALA A 71 -19.34 5.88 -8.84
C ALA A 71 -19.89 6.83 -9.91
N CYS A 72 -19.73 8.16 -9.72
CA CYS A 72 -20.12 9.17 -10.71
C CYS A 72 -19.32 9.06 -12.03
N PHE A 73 -18.10 8.50 -11.97
CA PHE A 73 -17.20 8.35 -13.12
C PHE A 73 -17.14 6.92 -13.67
N GLY A 74 -17.94 5.98 -13.13
CA GLY A 74 -17.97 4.59 -13.56
C GLY A 74 -16.68 3.81 -13.30
N LEU A 75 -15.91 4.23 -12.29
CA LEU A 75 -14.74 3.50 -11.78
C LEU A 75 -15.20 2.38 -10.83
N LYS A 76 -14.35 1.35 -10.65
CA LYS A 76 -14.63 0.27 -9.69
C LYS A 76 -14.64 0.80 -8.26
N THR A 77 -15.74 0.61 -7.55
CA THR A 77 -15.84 0.93 -6.12
C THR A 77 -15.20 -0.17 -5.26
N ALA A 78 -14.84 0.14 -4.01
CA ALA A 78 -14.34 -0.86 -3.09
C ALA A 78 -15.35 -1.99 -2.85
N LYS A 79 -16.65 -1.70 -2.85
CA LYS A 79 -17.73 -2.69 -2.76
C LYS A 79 -17.74 -3.62 -3.97
N HIS A 80 -17.60 -3.08 -5.17
CA HIS A 80 -17.54 -3.89 -6.40
C HIS A 80 -16.29 -4.78 -6.43
N LEU A 81 -15.14 -4.25 -6.01
CA LEU A 81 -13.91 -5.04 -5.89
C LEU A 81 -14.04 -6.18 -4.84
N ALA A 82 -14.75 -5.94 -3.75
CA ALA A 82 -15.02 -6.97 -2.74
C ALA A 82 -15.93 -8.10 -3.26
N THR A 83 -16.90 -7.80 -4.14
CA THR A 83 -17.76 -8.83 -4.78
C THR A 83 -16.99 -9.65 -5.81
N LEU A 84 -16.08 -9.04 -6.57
CA LEU A 84 -15.24 -9.74 -7.55
C LEU A 84 -14.27 -10.74 -6.89
N SER A 85 -13.94 -10.56 -5.59
CA SER A 85 -13.10 -11.51 -4.86
C SER A 85 -13.77 -12.88 -4.67
N SER A 86 -15.08 -12.95 -4.81
CA SER A 86 -15.87 -14.19 -4.72
C SER A 86 -15.92 -14.98 -6.03
N GLU A 87 -15.65 -14.37 -7.19
CA GLU A 87 -15.90 -14.96 -8.50
C GLU A 87 -14.65 -15.28 -9.33
N ALA A 88 -13.48 -14.75 -8.97
CA ALA A 88 -12.25 -14.92 -9.75
C ALA A 88 -11.23 -15.80 -9.04
N ASN A 89 -10.57 -16.72 -9.76
CA ASN A 89 -9.42 -17.54 -9.34
C ASN A 89 -8.16 -16.71 -8.98
N ALA A 90 -8.29 -15.40 -8.77
CA ALA A 90 -7.17 -14.52 -8.42
C ALA A 90 -7.00 -14.45 -6.91
N VAL A 91 -5.79 -14.71 -6.42
CA VAL A 91 -5.45 -14.53 -5.00
C VAL A 91 -5.61 -13.05 -4.63
N ARG A 92 -6.43 -12.75 -3.62
CA ARG A 92 -6.68 -11.39 -3.12
C ARG A 92 -6.36 -11.27 -1.64
N ILE A 93 -5.93 -10.10 -1.24
CA ILE A 93 -5.76 -9.73 0.17
C ILE A 93 -6.57 -8.46 0.42
N GLY A 94 -7.66 -8.60 1.16
CA GLY A 94 -8.68 -7.56 1.24
C GLY A 94 -9.32 -7.34 -0.13
N ILE A 95 -9.35 -6.09 -0.59
CA ILE A 95 -9.91 -5.70 -1.88
C ILE A 95 -8.89 -5.77 -3.04
N PHE A 96 -7.62 -6.04 -2.75
CA PHE A 96 -6.53 -5.95 -3.73
C PHE A 96 -6.15 -7.32 -4.29
N LYS A 97 -5.97 -7.38 -5.60
CA LYS A 97 -5.42 -8.54 -6.31
C LYS A 97 -3.92 -8.62 -6.04
N VAL A 98 -3.40 -9.84 -5.81
CA VAL A 98 -1.97 -10.11 -5.67
C VAL A 98 -1.37 -10.32 -7.06
N TYR A 99 -0.40 -9.50 -7.42
CA TYR A 99 0.34 -9.57 -8.69
C TYR A 99 1.69 -10.28 -8.55
N GLY A 100 2.26 -10.27 -7.37
CA GLY A 100 3.51 -10.96 -7.07
C GLY A 100 3.76 -11.06 -5.57
N LYS A 101 4.47 -12.11 -5.18
CA LYS A 101 4.92 -12.31 -3.81
C LYS A 101 6.32 -12.94 -3.84
N SER A 102 7.23 -12.35 -3.05
CA SER A 102 8.56 -12.88 -2.76
C SER A 102 8.77 -12.94 -1.24
N GLU A 103 9.95 -13.35 -0.81
CA GLU A 103 10.31 -13.35 0.62
C GLU A 103 10.36 -11.94 1.22
N THR A 104 10.66 -10.93 0.41
CA THR A 104 10.86 -9.56 0.86
C THR A 104 9.81 -8.58 0.37
N GLU A 105 8.98 -8.94 -0.61
CA GLU A 105 8.03 -8.02 -1.22
C GLU A 105 6.72 -8.71 -1.57
N ILE A 106 5.61 -7.99 -1.35
CA ILE A 106 4.32 -8.33 -1.93
C ILE A 106 3.84 -7.17 -2.80
N VAL A 107 3.39 -7.51 -4.03
CA VAL A 107 2.83 -6.55 -4.99
C VAL A 107 1.35 -6.79 -5.14
N LEU A 108 0.60 -5.76 -4.87
CA LEU A 108 -0.86 -5.72 -4.89
C LEU A 108 -1.32 -4.67 -5.90
N GLY A 109 -2.58 -4.75 -6.33
CA GLY A 109 -3.09 -3.72 -7.23
C GLY A 109 -4.44 -4.02 -7.80
N GLU A 110 -4.80 -3.24 -8.80
CA GLU A 110 -6.00 -3.44 -9.62
C GLU A 110 -5.82 -2.76 -10.97
N ASP A 111 -6.43 -3.33 -11.99
CA ASP A 111 -6.52 -2.76 -13.32
C ASP A 111 -7.94 -2.26 -13.55
N ASP A 112 -8.07 -1.04 -14.03
CA ASP A 112 -9.34 -0.41 -14.36
C ASP A 112 -9.27 0.28 -15.73
N LYS A 113 -10.42 0.53 -16.34
CA LYS A 113 -10.52 1.18 -17.66
C LYS A 113 -9.91 2.58 -17.73
N HIS A 114 -9.70 3.26 -16.61
CA HIS A 114 -9.20 4.63 -16.54
C HIS A 114 -7.77 4.73 -16.00
N LEU A 115 -7.36 3.78 -15.16
CA LEU A 115 -6.04 3.70 -14.57
C LEU A 115 -5.74 2.30 -14.04
N ASP A 116 -4.48 1.95 -14.05
CA ASP A 116 -3.94 0.80 -13.33
C ASP A 116 -3.06 1.29 -12.19
N PHE A 117 -3.08 0.57 -11.07
CA PHE A 117 -2.15 0.86 -9.98
C PHE A 117 -1.51 -0.40 -9.43
N ARG A 118 -0.29 -0.25 -8.94
CA ARG A 118 0.43 -1.26 -8.15
C ARG A 118 0.88 -0.65 -6.84
N LEU A 119 0.73 -1.43 -5.80
CA LEU A 119 1.20 -1.14 -4.46
C LEU A 119 2.19 -2.22 -4.06
N SER A 120 3.36 -1.81 -3.63
CA SER A 120 4.41 -2.69 -3.11
C SER A 120 4.54 -2.49 -1.61
N VAL A 121 4.67 -3.58 -0.90
CA VAL A 121 5.10 -3.64 0.50
C VAL A 121 6.43 -4.37 0.53
N LEU A 122 7.51 -3.60 0.57
CA LEU A 122 8.88 -4.09 0.51
C LEU A 122 9.52 -4.00 1.89
N ARG A 123 10.01 -5.13 2.39
CA ARG A 123 10.85 -5.18 3.58
C ARG A 123 12.32 -5.30 3.17
N THR A 124 13.11 -4.34 3.60
CA THR A 124 14.57 -4.38 3.43
C THR A 124 15.21 -4.70 4.77
N PRO A 125 16.05 -5.73 4.87
CA PRO A 125 16.79 -6.04 6.10
C PRO A 125 17.75 -4.90 6.43
N ASP A 126 17.99 -4.67 7.72
CA ASP A 126 19.05 -3.78 8.18
C ASP A 126 20.24 -4.60 8.62
N LEU A 127 21.44 -4.07 8.42
CA LEU A 127 22.70 -4.67 8.88
C LEU A 127 22.93 -4.43 10.38
N SER A 128 22.17 -3.52 11.00
CA SER A 128 22.27 -3.22 12.43
C SER A 128 21.58 -4.30 13.26
N PRO A 129 22.25 -4.86 14.28
CA PRO A 129 21.66 -5.88 15.15
C PRO A 129 20.50 -5.35 16.02
N THR A 130 20.32 -4.03 16.12
CA THR A 130 19.29 -3.40 16.94
C THR A 130 18.00 -3.07 16.17
N LEU A 131 18.05 -3.12 14.84
CA LEU A 131 16.95 -2.77 13.95
C LEU A 131 16.39 -4.01 13.25
N GLY A 132 15.09 -4.03 13.07
CA GLY A 132 14.37 -5.11 12.37
C GLY A 132 14.33 -4.93 10.85
N GLY A 133 15.00 -3.91 10.33
CA GLY A 133 14.96 -3.52 8.92
C GLY A 133 14.00 -2.37 8.65
N GLN A 134 13.77 -2.09 7.38
CA GLN A 134 12.91 -1.01 6.92
C GLN A 134 11.72 -1.58 6.16
N LEU A 135 10.54 -1.06 6.41
CA LEU A 135 9.34 -1.31 5.60
C LEU A 135 9.11 -0.11 4.69
N THR A 136 9.04 -0.36 3.39
CA THR A 136 8.71 0.65 2.40
C THR A 136 7.40 0.27 1.72
N VAL A 137 6.43 1.18 1.78
CA VAL A 137 5.16 1.08 1.03
C VAL A 137 5.24 2.03 -0.14
N SER A 138 5.21 1.46 -1.35
CA SER A 138 5.29 2.20 -2.60
C SER A 138 3.99 2.06 -3.37
N THR A 139 3.56 3.13 -4.05
CA THR A 139 2.39 3.11 -4.93
C THR A 139 2.73 3.78 -6.24
N VAL A 140 2.50 3.07 -7.33
CA VAL A 140 2.65 3.59 -8.69
C VAL A 140 1.32 3.48 -9.43
N VAL A 141 1.02 4.50 -10.25
CA VAL A 141 -0.23 4.57 -11.02
C VAL A 141 0.08 4.98 -12.45
N HIS A 142 -0.50 4.25 -13.39
CA HIS A 142 -0.55 4.59 -14.80
C HIS A 142 -2.00 4.94 -15.18
N CYS A 143 -2.21 6.11 -15.81
CA CYS A 143 -3.53 6.57 -16.23
C CYS A 143 -3.69 6.41 -17.74
N HIS A 144 -4.74 5.73 -18.16
CA HIS A 144 -5.06 5.47 -19.56
C HIS A 144 -5.69 6.69 -20.27
N ASN A 145 -6.28 7.61 -19.50
CA ASN A 145 -7.00 8.76 -20.05
C ASN A 145 -7.04 9.97 -19.10
N LEU A 146 -7.60 11.07 -19.58
CA LEU A 146 -7.69 12.33 -18.82
C LEU A 146 -8.51 12.20 -17.54
N LEU A 147 -9.53 11.34 -17.53
CA LEU A 147 -10.35 11.11 -16.32
C LEU A 147 -9.53 10.44 -15.22
N GLY A 148 -8.73 9.43 -15.55
CA GLY A 148 -7.79 8.82 -14.61
C GLY A 148 -6.78 9.84 -14.06
N ARG A 149 -6.25 10.73 -14.92
CA ARG A 149 -5.34 11.80 -14.48
C ARG A 149 -6.01 12.80 -13.55
N ALA A 150 -7.20 13.27 -13.88
CA ALA A 150 -7.97 14.17 -13.01
C ALA A 150 -8.28 13.52 -11.66
N TYR A 151 -8.68 12.25 -11.66
CA TYR A 151 -8.93 11.48 -10.45
C TYR A 151 -7.67 11.40 -9.57
N ILE A 152 -6.51 11.04 -10.13
CA ILE A 152 -5.27 10.92 -9.37
C ILE A 152 -4.82 12.26 -8.79
N LEU A 153 -5.00 13.38 -9.50
CA LEU A 153 -4.69 14.71 -8.95
C LEU A 153 -5.48 15.01 -7.67
N VAL A 154 -6.74 14.60 -7.62
CA VAL A 154 -7.61 14.80 -6.44
C VAL A 154 -7.26 13.82 -5.33
N ILE A 155 -7.02 12.54 -5.66
CA ILE A 155 -6.85 11.47 -4.67
C ILE A 155 -5.45 11.40 -4.08
N ALA A 156 -4.40 11.78 -4.82
CA ALA A 156 -3.01 11.63 -4.38
C ALA A 156 -2.72 12.27 -3.00
N PRO A 157 -3.19 13.49 -2.66
CA PRO A 157 -2.94 14.05 -1.33
C PRO A 157 -3.56 13.20 -0.21
N PHE A 158 -4.78 12.69 -0.42
CA PHE A 158 -5.47 11.83 0.54
C PHE A 158 -4.80 10.46 0.66
N HIS A 159 -4.38 9.88 -0.48
CA HIS A 159 -3.62 8.64 -0.49
C HIS A 159 -2.34 8.74 0.34
N ARG A 160 -1.55 9.81 0.15
CA ARG A 160 -0.34 10.07 0.94
C ARG A 160 -0.63 10.19 2.44
N LEU A 161 -1.72 10.84 2.79
CA LEU A 161 -2.16 10.96 4.19
C LEU A 161 -2.52 9.59 4.77
N VAL A 162 -3.30 8.79 4.04
CA VAL A 162 -3.72 7.44 4.44
C VAL A 162 -2.52 6.53 4.67
N VAL A 163 -1.57 6.47 3.73
CA VAL A 163 -0.37 5.61 3.86
C VAL A 163 0.46 6.01 5.08
N LYS A 164 0.73 7.31 5.25
CA LYS A 164 1.49 7.81 6.42
C LYS A 164 0.77 7.52 7.73
N ALA A 165 -0.55 7.72 7.79
CA ALA A 165 -1.32 7.47 9.01
C ALA A 165 -1.37 5.99 9.35
N SER A 166 -1.53 5.11 8.37
CA SER A 166 -1.52 3.65 8.56
C SER A 166 -0.19 3.16 9.09
N LEU A 167 0.93 3.59 8.50
CA LEU A 167 2.27 3.24 8.96
C LEU A 167 2.55 3.73 10.39
N ARG A 168 2.20 4.98 10.71
CA ARG A 168 2.35 5.53 12.08
C ARG A 168 1.51 4.78 13.09
N ARG A 169 0.26 4.48 12.74
CA ARG A 169 -0.65 3.74 13.63
C ARG A 169 -0.13 2.33 13.89
N ALA A 170 0.32 1.62 12.86
CA ALA A 170 0.93 0.29 13.02
C ALA A 170 2.14 0.33 13.97
N ALA A 171 2.99 1.35 13.84
CA ALA A 171 4.13 1.54 14.72
C ALA A 171 3.74 1.84 16.18
N HIS A 172 2.65 2.59 16.40
CA HIS A 172 2.13 2.88 17.75
C HIS A 172 1.48 1.65 18.42
N ILE A 173 0.80 0.81 17.65
CA ILE A 173 0.18 -0.43 18.16
C ILE A 173 1.25 -1.48 18.45
N GLY A 174 2.32 -1.48 17.67
CA GLY A 174 3.39 -2.47 17.72
C GLY A 174 3.27 -3.48 16.58
N TRP A 175 4.36 -3.70 15.88
CA TRP A 175 4.44 -4.59 14.72
C TRP A 175 4.30 -6.07 15.09
N PRO A 176 3.74 -6.91 14.21
CA PRO A 176 3.67 -8.35 14.43
C PRO A 176 5.07 -8.95 14.56
N LYS A 177 5.24 -9.82 15.55
CA LYS A 177 6.54 -10.48 15.81
C LYS A 177 6.81 -11.62 14.83
N ALA A 178 8.09 -11.91 14.62
CA ALA A 178 8.50 -13.10 13.89
C ALA A 178 7.94 -14.36 14.58
N GLY A 179 7.31 -15.27 13.81
CA GLY A 179 6.71 -16.49 14.34
C GLY A 179 5.21 -16.42 14.67
N THR A 180 4.57 -15.27 14.55
CA THR A 180 3.09 -15.17 14.61
C THR A 180 2.52 -15.52 13.23
N ARG A 181 2.01 -16.76 13.08
CA ARG A 181 1.22 -17.21 11.92
C ARG A 181 -0.24 -16.91 12.12
#